data_2964dae3d36ba861acaff7e45bf9f819
#
_entry.id   2964dae3d36ba861acaff7e45bf9f819
#
_cell.length_a   1.000
_cell.length_b   1.000
_cell.length_c   1.000
_cell.angle_alpha   90.00
_cell.angle_beta   90.00
_cell.angle_gamma   90.00
#
_symmetry.space_group_name_H-M   'P 1'
#
loop_
_entity.id
_entity.type
_entity.pdbx_description
1 polymer ?
#
loop_
_entity_poly.entity_id
_entity_poly.type
_entity_poly.pdbx_seq_one_letter_code
_entity_poly.pdbx_strand_id
1 'polypeptide(L)'
;MLSTRIAARPAGSLYLLISLFLAAAMVSAINGQQNTVPGPPPASKEGELAKKINAQARKLLPEKPERTEIFDAYVSKTSPDVAWSRAWTKDIDFSGVAWDSPRTLTLVSPRHALMARHYQRKVGSRVTFHDRRGRPVTRKISAIENLSHDIAVVILDEDVPATIKAYRLLPPGESYSKLLRGSHTLITAWAKGERKVRIHAIFSVYAGLVTFVDAATLPAKFFAPLIVGDSGNPSFLWLNKEPVLIGTHTYGGSGRGPFFSTPENFSKINAAMLKLSKAHDAKDYQLQAIPLK
;
A
#
# COMPACT_ATOMS: atom_id res chain seq x y z
N MET A 1 -22.77 70.89 22.57
CA MET A 1 -23.25 69.53 22.90
C MET A 1 -22.30 68.51 22.24
N LEU A 2 -21.30 68.04 23.00
CA LEU A 2 -20.39 67.00 22.57
C LEU A 2 -20.90 65.65 23.03
N SER A 3 -21.12 64.73 22.08
CA SER A 3 -21.50 63.33 22.39
C SER A 3 -20.25 62.44 22.27
N THR A 4 -19.81 61.91 23.40
CA THR A 4 -18.69 60.99 23.53
C THR A 4 -19.21 59.54 23.21
N ARG A 5 -18.74 58.95 22.14
CA ARG A 5 -18.97 57.53 21.84
C ARG A 5 -17.86 56.69 22.50
N ILE A 6 -18.25 55.84 23.43
CA ILE A 6 -17.39 54.82 24.03
C ILE A 6 -17.37 53.60 23.09
N ALA A 7 -16.16 53.26 22.60
CA ALA A 7 -15.97 52.06 21.80
C ALA A 7 -15.76 50.85 22.71
N ALA A 8 -16.61 49.83 22.55
CA ALA A 8 -16.47 48.56 23.21
C ALA A 8 -15.37 47.71 22.51
N ARG A 9 -14.42 47.18 23.26
CA ARG A 9 -13.39 46.23 22.78
C ARG A 9 -14.01 44.83 22.73
N PRO A 10 -13.73 44.01 21.71
CA PRO A 10 -14.21 42.63 21.67
C PRO A 10 -13.35 41.73 22.56
N ALA A 11 -13.98 40.97 23.42
CA ALA A 11 -13.39 39.92 24.27
C ALA A 11 -13.18 38.64 23.44
N GLY A 12 -12.22 38.63 22.52
CA GLY A 12 -11.99 37.49 21.61
C GLY A 12 -10.59 36.84 21.69
N SER A 13 -9.65 37.44 22.44
CA SER A 13 -8.23 37.02 22.35
C SER A 13 -7.74 35.99 23.37
N LEU A 14 -8.56 35.62 24.38
CA LEU A 14 -8.08 34.74 25.45
C LEU A 14 -8.29 33.23 25.15
N TYR A 15 -9.24 32.89 24.29
CA TYR A 15 -9.51 31.47 23.96
C TYR A 15 -8.53 30.88 22.89
N LEU A 16 -7.88 31.72 22.11
CA LEU A 16 -6.95 31.26 21.06
C LEU A 16 -5.59 30.82 21.62
N LEU A 17 -5.14 31.42 22.74
CA LEU A 17 -3.86 31.09 23.37
C LEU A 17 -3.91 29.76 24.17
N ILE A 18 -5.04 29.39 24.75
CA ILE A 18 -5.20 28.14 25.52
C ILE A 18 -5.25 26.93 24.56
N SER A 19 -5.82 27.09 23.38
CA SER A 19 -5.88 26.01 22.36
C SER A 19 -4.52 25.69 21.75
N LEU A 20 -3.64 26.68 21.63
CA LEU A 20 -2.27 26.45 21.11
C LEU A 20 -1.36 25.74 22.13
N PHE A 21 -1.52 25.99 23.43
CA PHE A 21 -0.72 25.33 24.46
C PHE A 21 -1.11 23.85 24.66
N LEU A 22 -2.40 23.50 24.53
CA LEU A 22 -2.83 22.10 24.57
C LEU A 22 -2.37 21.30 23.36
N ALA A 23 -2.32 21.91 22.16
CA ALA A 23 -1.81 21.24 20.98
C ALA A 23 -0.30 20.99 21.05
N ALA A 24 0.48 21.93 21.62
CA ALA A 24 1.90 21.76 21.83
C ALA A 24 2.24 20.70 22.88
N ALA A 25 1.44 20.58 23.95
CA ALA A 25 1.62 19.56 24.99
C ALA A 25 1.32 18.14 24.48
N MET A 26 0.34 17.96 23.60
CA MET A 26 0.06 16.66 22.98
C MET A 26 1.14 16.24 21.97
N VAL A 27 1.73 17.17 21.22
CA VAL A 27 2.83 16.86 20.31
C VAL A 27 4.11 16.46 21.06
N SER A 28 4.40 17.07 22.22
CA SER A 28 5.54 16.66 23.07
C SER A 28 5.37 15.29 23.73
N ALA A 29 4.14 14.87 24.06
CA ALA A 29 3.89 13.55 24.62
C ALA A 29 4.02 12.41 23.58
N ILE A 30 3.85 12.71 22.28
CA ILE A 30 4.01 11.73 21.21
C ILE A 30 5.50 11.57 20.80
N ASN A 31 6.32 12.60 20.99
CA ASN A 31 7.76 12.56 20.66
C ASN A 31 8.65 11.92 21.72
N GLY A 32 8.12 11.58 22.89
CA GLY A 32 8.88 10.97 23.99
C GLY A 32 9.04 9.46 23.98
N GLN A 33 8.29 8.74 23.13
CA GLN A 33 8.57 7.34 22.83
C GLN A 33 9.54 7.27 21.64
N GLN A 34 10.83 7.35 21.89
CA GLN A 34 11.82 6.72 21.04
C GLN A 34 11.45 5.24 20.98
N ASN A 35 10.66 4.86 19.95
CA ASN A 35 10.54 3.47 19.54
C ASN A 35 11.95 3.03 19.12
N THR A 36 12.73 2.55 20.08
CA THR A 36 13.91 1.75 19.78
C THR A 36 13.40 0.61 18.91
N VAL A 37 13.71 0.68 17.62
CA VAL A 37 13.47 -0.43 16.70
C VAL A 37 14.16 -1.62 17.37
N PRO A 38 13.43 -2.70 17.73
CA PRO A 38 14.08 -3.88 18.29
C PRO A 38 15.17 -4.30 17.33
N GLY A 39 16.38 -4.53 17.84
CA GLY A 39 17.48 -5.06 17.05
C GLY A 39 17.00 -6.31 16.27
N PRO A 40 17.68 -6.69 15.19
CA PRO A 40 17.25 -7.84 14.40
C PRO A 40 17.07 -9.03 15.35
N PRO A 41 15.86 -9.64 15.36
CA PRO A 41 15.63 -10.79 16.20
C PRO A 41 16.60 -11.91 15.78
N PRO A 42 17.03 -12.77 16.73
CA PRO A 42 17.89 -13.90 16.41
C PRO A 42 17.28 -14.68 15.24
N ALA A 43 18.14 -15.16 14.35
CA ALA A 43 17.76 -15.85 13.11
C ALA A 43 16.71 -16.94 13.40
N SER A 44 15.44 -16.56 13.33
CA SER A 44 14.33 -17.48 13.57
C SER A 44 14.16 -18.32 12.32
N LYS A 45 13.89 -19.62 12.51
CA LYS A 45 13.69 -20.56 11.40
C LYS A 45 12.71 -19.96 10.37
N GLU A 46 13.17 -19.89 9.13
CA GLU A 46 12.39 -19.49 7.97
C GLU A 46 11.19 -20.42 7.80
N GLY A 47 10.01 -19.86 7.54
CA GLY A 47 8.78 -20.64 7.32
C GLY A 47 8.84 -21.49 6.06
N GLU A 48 8.08 -22.56 5.99
CA GLU A 48 8.11 -23.47 4.82
C GLU A 48 7.70 -22.77 3.51
N LEU A 49 6.66 -21.97 3.53
CA LEU A 49 6.24 -21.20 2.36
C LEU A 49 7.26 -20.10 2.05
N ALA A 50 7.88 -19.51 3.08
CA ALA A 50 8.92 -18.51 2.92
C ALA A 50 10.12 -19.04 2.15
N LYS A 51 10.57 -20.27 2.42
CA LYS A 51 11.66 -20.91 1.66
C LYS A 51 11.36 -20.97 0.16
N LYS A 52 10.14 -21.38 -0.20
CA LYS A 52 9.68 -21.44 -1.60
C LYS A 52 9.66 -20.04 -2.24
N ILE A 53 9.08 -19.05 -1.54
CA ILE A 53 9.02 -17.66 -2.00
C ILE A 53 10.43 -17.10 -2.20
N ASN A 54 11.31 -17.26 -1.22
CA ASN A 54 12.68 -16.73 -1.26
C ASN A 54 13.51 -17.39 -2.37
N ALA A 55 13.35 -18.69 -2.62
CA ALA A 55 14.00 -19.37 -3.72
C ALA A 55 13.54 -18.83 -5.10
N GLN A 56 12.27 -18.46 -5.23
CA GLN A 56 11.75 -17.83 -6.44
C GLN A 56 12.19 -16.36 -6.56
N ALA A 57 12.12 -15.60 -5.46
CA ALA A 57 12.54 -14.21 -5.42
C ALA A 57 14.05 -14.06 -5.76
N ARG A 58 14.92 -14.94 -5.27
CA ARG A 58 16.34 -14.93 -5.61
C ARG A 58 16.63 -15.07 -7.10
N LYS A 59 15.76 -15.75 -7.86
CA LYS A 59 15.90 -15.86 -9.33
C LYS A 59 15.49 -14.57 -10.04
N LEU A 60 14.65 -13.75 -9.42
CA LEU A 60 14.22 -12.46 -9.94
C LEU A 60 15.22 -11.37 -9.60
N LEU A 61 15.77 -11.40 -8.38
CA LEU A 61 16.63 -10.34 -7.86
C LEU A 61 18.04 -10.43 -8.42
N PRO A 62 18.62 -9.33 -8.92
CA PRO A 62 20.01 -9.31 -9.34
C PRO A 62 20.95 -9.39 -8.13
N GLU A 63 22.14 -9.97 -8.32
CA GLU A 63 23.17 -10.03 -7.28
C GLU A 63 23.60 -8.63 -6.79
N LYS A 64 23.62 -7.65 -7.69
CA LYS A 64 23.95 -6.25 -7.42
C LYS A 64 22.82 -5.37 -7.95
N PRO A 65 21.94 -4.85 -7.07
CA PRO A 65 20.88 -3.95 -7.51
C PRO A 65 21.48 -2.60 -7.89
N GLU A 66 21.52 -2.30 -9.17
CA GLU A 66 21.91 -0.98 -9.64
C GLU A 66 20.72 -0.02 -9.56
N ARG A 67 19.52 -0.51 -9.90
CA ARG A 67 18.28 0.26 -9.99
C ARG A 67 17.12 -0.48 -9.33
N THR A 68 16.25 0.25 -8.65
CA THR A 68 15.03 -0.27 -8.01
C THR A 68 13.77 0.46 -8.49
N GLU A 69 13.92 1.33 -9.47
CA GLU A 69 12.84 2.11 -10.09
C GLU A 69 11.86 1.20 -10.84
N ILE A 70 10.57 1.56 -10.74
CA ILE A 70 9.48 0.88 -11.46
C ILE A 70 9.39 1.38 -12.90
N PHE A 71 9.83 2.62 -13.14
CA PHE A 71 9.82 3.27 -14.44
C PHE A 71 11.20 3.83 -14.80
N ASP A 72 11.58 3.77 -16.07
CA ASP A 72 12.70 4.53 -16.62
C ASP A 72 12.30 6.00 -16.84
N ALA A 73 11.07 6.23 -17.28
CA ALA A 73 10.46 7.54 -17.40
C ALA A 73 9.01 7.50 -16.95
N TYR A 74 8.69 8.36 -16.00
CA TYR A 74 7.33 8.61 -15.56
C TYR A 74 7.11 10.12 -15.56
N VAL A 75 6.52 10.62 -16.63
CA VAL A 75 6.17 12.03 -16.74
C VAL A 75 4.77 12.18 -16.17
N SER A 76 4.69 12.61 -14.91
CA SER A 76 3.43 12.71 -14.18
C SER A 76 2.42 13.64 -14.84
N LYS A 77 1.13 13.42 -14.58
CA LYS A 77 -0.03 14.29 -14.79
C LYS A 77 -0.28 14.85 -16.21
N THR A 78 0.73 15.18 -16.99
CA THR A 78 0.61 15.83 -18.30
C THR A 78 1.00 14.95 -19.48
N SER A 79 1.85 13.93 -19.27
CA SER A 79 2.14 12.93 -20.29
C SER A 79 1.37 11.66 -19.94
N PRO A 80 0.49 11.18 -20.83
CA PRO A 80 -0.27 9.98 -20.60
C PRO A 80 0.59 8.71 -20.60
N ASP A 81 1.70 8.69 -21.34
CA ASP A 81 2.53 7.53 -21.53
C ASP A 81 3.69 7.47 -20.52
N VAL A 82 4.10 6.25 -20.19
CA VAL A 82 5.23 5.97 -19.31
C VAL A 82 6.18 4.98 -19.98
N ALA A 83 7.45 5.00 -19.60
CA ALA A 83 8.39 3.94 -19.93
C ALA A 83 8.65 3.10 -18.68
N TRP A 84 8.21 1.83 -18.70
CA TRP A 84 8.54 0.88 -17.64
C TRP A 84 10.05 0.67 -17.55
N SER A 85 10.54 0.38 -16.36
CA SER A 85 11.97 0.10 -16.15
C SER A 85 12.44 -1.06 -17.00
N ARG A 86 13.65 -0.93 -17.55
CA ARG A 86 14.37 -2.01 -18.24
C ARG A 86 15.27 -2.81 -17.29
N ALA A 87 15.36 -2.42 -16.03
CA ALA A 87 16.07 -3.16 -14.98
C ALA A 87 15.31 -4.43 -14.56
N TRP A 88 15.74 -5.10 -13.50
CA TRP A 88 15.12 -6.33 -13.01
C TRP A 88 13.60 -6.19 -12.68
N THR A 89 13.13 -5.00 -12.35
CA THR A 89 11.71 -4.73 -12.09
C THR A 89 10.83 -4.89 -13.33
N LYS A 90 11.40 -4.96 -14.54
CA LYS A 90 10.69 -5.20 -15.82
C LYS A 90 9.89 -6.50 -15.83
N ASP A 91 10.35 -7.51 -15.07
CA ASP A 91 9.73 -8.82 -15.04
C ASP A 91 8.50 -8.85 -14.11
N ILE A 92 8.28 -7.78 -13.33
CA ILE A 92 7.15 -7.63 -12.42
C ILE A 92 6.06 -6.81 -13.11
N ASP A 93 4.87 -7.38 -13.20
CA ASP A 93 3.73 -6.65 -13.74
C ASP A 93 3.08 -5.77 -12.67
N PHE A 94 3.40 -4.48 -12.69
CA PHE A 94 2.82 -3.46 -11.82
C PHE A 94 1.68 -2.66 -12.49
N SER A 95 1.16 -3.11 -13.63
CA SER A 95 0.11 -2.39 -14.38
C SER A 95 -1.18 -2.14 -13.57
N GLY A 96 -1.50 -3.03 -12.62
CA GLY A 96 -2.67 -2.91 -11.77
C GLY A 96 -2.51 -1.99 -10.54
N VAL A 97 -1.39 -1.27 -10.44
CA VAL A 97 -1.19 -0.23 -9.41
C VAL A 97 -1.31 1.14 -10.06
N ALA A 98 -2.13 2.02 -9.47
CA ALA A 98 -2.30 3.38 -9.97
C ALA A 98 -1.18 4.28 -9.46
N TRP A 99 -0.24 4.63 -10.32
CA TRP A 99 0.96 5.42 -10.01
C TRP A 99 0.81 6.93 -10.24
N ASP A 100 -0.38 7.39 -10.59
CA ASP A 100 -0.68 8.81 -10.90
C ASP A 100 -0.85 9.70 -9.66
N SER A 101 -0.83 9.11 -8.47
CA SER A 101 -0.93 9.82 -7.19
C SER A 101 -0.22 9.03 -6.08
N PRO A 102 0.38 9.70 -5.06
CA PRO A 102 0.92 9.02 -3.89
C PRO A 102 -0.15 8.23 -3.11
N ARG A 103 -1.43 8.58 -3.27
CA ARG A 103 -2.56 7.79 -2.78
C ARG A 103 -2.84 6.64 -3.74
N THR A 104 -2.03 5.60 -3.67
CA THR A 104 -2.10 4.45 -4.58
C THR A 104 -3.38 3.65 -4.42
N LEU A 105 -3.85 3.10 -5.55
CA LEU A 105 -4.86 2.06 -5.59
C LEU A 105 -4.27 0.82 -6.24
N THR A 106 -4.65 -0.36 -5.76
CA THR A 106 -4.17 -1.65 -6.27
C THR A 106 -5.35 -2.53 -6.64
N LEU A 107 -5.46 -2.90 -7.91
CA LEU A 107 -6.58 -3.69 -8.43
C LEU A 107 -6.56 -5.12 -7.91
N VAL A 108 -7.73 -5.60 -7.47
CA VAL A 108 -7.98 -6.99 -7.07
C VAL A 108 -9.06 -7.66 -7.93
N SER A 109 -9.73 -6.89 -8.78
CA SER A 109 -10.58 -7.36 -9.87
C SER A 109 -10.54 -6.31 -11.00
N PRO A 110 -11.14 -6.58 -12.17
CA PRO A 110 -11.22 -5.55 -13.22
C PRO A 110 -11.92 -4.26 -12.79
N ARG A 111 -12.72 -4.29 -11.74
CA ARG A 111 -13.54 -3.16 -11.29
C ARG A 111 -13.27 -2.71 -9.86
N HIS A 112 -12.59 -3.54 -9.04
CA HIS A 112 -12.35 -3.23 -7.64
C HIS A 112 -10.86 -3.07 -7.34
N ALA A 113 -10.56 -2.10 -6.46
CA ALA A 113 -9.22 -1.84 -5.98
C ALA A 113 -9.19 -1.70 -4.45
N LEU A 114 -8.02 -1.91 -3.86
CA LEU A 114 -7.74 -1.68 -2.44
C LEU A 114 -6.83 -0.47 -2.28
N MET A 115 -7.04 0.29 -1.21
CA MET A 115 -6.18 1.40 -0.78
C MET A 115 -6.17 1.52 0.75
N ALA A 116 -5.24 2.30 1.30
CA ALA A 116 -5.24 2.62 2.73
C ALA A 116 -6.40 3.56 3.07
N ARG A 117 -7.18 3.21 4.10
CA ARG A 117 -8.33 4.00 4.55
C ARG A 117 -7.94 5.40 5.04
N HIS A 118 -6.82 5.52 5.76
CA HIS A 118 -6.36 6.82 6.27
C HIS A 118 -5.78 7.74 5.18
N TYR A 119 -5.48 7.22 3.98
CA TYR A 119 -4.84 7.96 2.89
C TYR A 119 -5.60 7.81 1.58
N GLN A 120 -6.92 8.04 1.62
CA GLN A 120 -7.85 7.77 0.51
C GLN A 120 -7.81 8.85 -0.58
N ARG A 121 -8.09 8.43 -1.80
CA ARG A 121 -8.63 9.30 -2.86
C ARG A 121 -10.12 9.57 -2.59
N LYS A 122 -10.65 10.61 -3.20
CA LYS A 122 -12.08 10.96 -3.10
C LYS A 122 -12.90 10.24 -4.17
N VAL A 123 -14.17 9.97 -3.88
CA VAL A 123 -15.16 9.58 -4.91
C VAL A 123 -15.19 10.64 -6.01
N GLY A 124 -15.35 10.23 -7.26
CA GLY A 124 -15.25 11.07 -8.46
C GLY A 124 -13.82 11.34 -8.93
N SER A 125 -12.78 11.02 -8.16
CA SER A 125 -11.39 11.21 -8.58
C SER A 125 -11.06 10.31 -9.77
N ARG A 126 -10.29 10.85 -10.71
CA ARG A 126 -9.67 10.07 -11.79
C ARG A 126 -8.52 9.24 -11.24
N VAL A 127 -8.39 8.03 -11.77
CA VAL A 127 -7.34 7.06 -11.45
C VAL A 127 -6.75 6.56 -12.75
N THR A 128 -5.43 6.62 -12.92
CA THR A 128 -4.76 6.19 -14.14
C THR A 128 -3.84 5.01 -13.86
N PHE A 129 -4.10 3.92 -14.54
CA PHE A 129 -3.25 2.74 -14.65
C PHE A 129 -2.47 2.81 -15.97
N HIS A 130 -1.38 2.05 -16.08
CA HIS A 130 -0.62 1.96 -17.33
C HIS A 130 -0.45 0.49 -17.70
N ASP A 131 -0.77 0.14 -18.95
CA ASP A 131 -0.57 -1.22 -19.44
C ASP A 131 0.95 -1.55 -19.58
N ARG A 132 1.27 -2.80 -19.90
CA ARG A 132 2.66 -3.25 -20.09
C ARG A 132 3.41 -2.52 -21.23
N ARG A 133 2.70 -1.80 -22.09
CA ARG A 133 3.29 -0.94 -23.13
C ARG A 133 3.41 0.52 -22.70
N GLY A 134 3.05 0.83 -21.45
CA GLY A 134 3.06 2.20 -20.90
C GLY A 134 1.87 3.05 -21.29
N ARG A 135 0.85 2.51 -21.95
CA ARG A 135 -0.35 3.26 -22.38
C ARG A 135 -1.30 3.46 -21.20
N PRO A 136 -1.87 4.66 -21.02
CA PRO A 136 -2.74 4.96 -19.90
C PRO A 136 -4.14 4.34 -20.08
N VAL A 137 -4.69 3.89 -18.97
CA VAL A 137 -6.08 3.48 -18.81
C VAL A 137 -6.66 4.27 -17.63
N THR A 138 -7.55 5.21 -17.89
CA THR A 138 -8.13 6.07 -16.87
C THR A 138 -9.54 5.64 -16.52
N ARG A 139 -9.86 5.62 -15.22
CA ARG A 139 -11.17 5.36 -14.63
C ARG A 139 -11.50 6.41 -13.59
N LYS A 140 -12.75 6.41 -13.09
CA LYS A 140 -13.16 7.23 -11.94
C LYS A 140 -13.54 6.33 -10.78
N ILE A 141 -13.34 6.81 -9.57
CA ILE A 141 -13.84 6.17 -8.36
C ILE A 141 -15.34 6.45 -8.26
N SER A 142 -16.17 5.41 -8.33
CA SER A 142 -17.63 5.53 -8.17
C SER A 142 -18.05 5.50 -6.72
N ALA A 143 -17.44 4.63 -5.90
CA ALA A 143 -17.72 4.55 -4.48
C ALA A 143 -16.55 3.92 -3.71
N ILE A 144 -16.60 4.07 -2.38
CA ILE A 144 -15.59 3.58 -1.43
C ILE A 144 -16.32 2.96 -0.24
N GLU A 145 -15.93 1.76 0.14
CA GLU A 145 -16.35 1.09 1.37
C GLU A 145 -15.17 0.98 2.32
N ASN A 146 -15.31 1.55 3.52
CA ASN A 146 -14.27 1.55 4.55
C ASN A 146 -14.41 0.35 5.48
N LEU A 147 -13.33 -0.39 5.67
CA LEU A 147 -13.26 -1.55 6.55
C LEU A 147 -12.35 -1.28 7.76
N SER A 148 -12.29 -2.25 8.68
CA SER A 148 -11.29 -2.31 9.76
C SER A 148 -9.87 -2.47 9.20
N HIS A 149 -8.86 -2.41 10.07
CA HIS A 149 -7.44 -2.60 9.74
C HIS A 149 -6.92 -1.67 8.62
N ASP A 150 -7.48 -0.45 8.53
CA ASP A 150 -7.04 0.55 7.55
C ASP A 150 -7.24 0.14 6.08
N ILE A 151 -8.22 -0.68 5.79
CA ILE A 151 -8.58 -1.12 4.44
C ILE A 151 -9.71 -0.25 3.90
N ALA A 152 -9.61 0.20 2.65
CA ALA A 152 -10.72 0.74 1.88
C ALA A 152 -10.84 -0.03 0.56
N VAL A 153 -12.06 -0.45 0.24
CA VAL A 153 -12.43 -1.09 -1.03
C VAL A 153 -13.05 -0.05 -1.94
N VAL A 154 -12.57 0.03 -3.16
CA VAL A 154 -13.02 0.99 -4.17
C VAL A 154 -13.71 0.24 -5.30
N ILE A 155 -14.80 0.79 -5.83
CA ILE A 155 -15.33 0.41 -7.13
C ILE A 155 -15.09 1.53 -8.15
N LEU A 156 -14.63 1.14 -9.33
CA LEU A 156 -14.42 2.04 -10.47
C LEU A 156 -15.71 2.17 -11.28
N ASP A 157 -15.82 3.21 -12.11
CA ASP A 157 -16.96 3.47 -12.99
C ASP A 157 -17.13 2.41 -14.09
N GLU A 158 -16.02 1.82 -14.54
CA GLU A 158 -16.00 0.76 -15.55
C GLU A 158 -14.89 -0.26 -15.28
N ASP A 159 -15.00 -1.44 -15.87
CA ASP A 159 -13.94 -2.44 -15.85
C ASP A 159 -12.70 -1.89 -16.56
N VAL A 160 -11.53 -2.17 -16.00
CA VAL A 160 -10.28 -1.99 -16.75
C VAL A 160 -10.11 -3.13 -17.77
N PRO A 161 -9.46 -2.89 -18.91
CA PRO A 161 -9.20 -3.94 -19.89
C PRO A 161 -8.25 -5.00 -19.34
N ALA A 162 -8.28 -6.20 -19.92
CA ALA A 162 -7.43 -7.32 -19.50
C ALA A 162 -5.91 -7.07 -19.64
N THR A 163 -5.51 -5.98 -20.29
CA THR A 163 -4.11 -5.51 -20.35
C THR A 163 -3.62 -4.90 -19.03
N ILE A 164 -4.52 -4.64 -18.10
CA ILE A 164 -4.24 -4.16 -16.74
C ILE A 164 -4.44 -5.31 -15.76
N LYS A 165 -3.42 -5.62 -14.96
CA LYS A 165 -3.44 -6.76 -14.05
C LYS A 165 -4.32 -6.49 -12.83
N ALA A 166 -5.27 -7.39 -12.55
CA ALA A 166 -5.84 -7.55 -11.22
C ALA A 166 -5.02 -8.58 -10.44
N TYR A 167 -4.59 -8.24 -9.22
CA TYR A 167 -3.70 -9.11 -8.46
C TYR A 167 -4.46 -10.17 -7.68
N ARG A 168 -3.91 -11.37 -7.69
CA ARG A 168 -4.35 -12.47 -6.82
C ARG A 168 -3.76 -12.28 -5.42
N LEU A 169 -4.44 -12.86 -4.44
CA LEU A 169 -4.02 -12.90 -3.05
C LEU A 169 -3.57 -14.32 -2.68
N LEU A 170 -3.00 -14.50 -1.48
CA LEU A 170 -2.91 -15.83 -0.89
C LEU A 170 -4.32 -16.33 -0.53
N PRO A 171 -4.58 -17.64 -0.51
CA PRO A 171 -5.83 -18.19 0.02
C PRO A 171 -6.04 -17.72 1.47
N PRO A 172 -7.29 -17.53 1.93
CA PRO A 172 -7.52 -17.18 3.33
C PRO A 172 -7.02 -18.29 4.26
N GLY A 173 -6.28 -17.93 5.33
CA GLY A 173 -5.71 -18.89 6.27
C GLY A 173 -5.18 -18.26 7.55
N GLU A 174 -5.13 -19.05 8.61
CA GLU A 174 -4.68 -18.64 9.96
C GLU A 174 -3.18 -18.86 10.19
N SER A 175 -2.56 -19.76 9.43
CA SER A 175 -1.20 -20.24 9.73
C SER A 175 -0.07 -19.37 9.15
N TYR A 176 -0.37 -18.24 8.55
CA TYR A 176 0.59 -17.42 7.83
C TYR A 176 1.70 -16.83 8.72
N SER A 177 1.45 -16.63 10.00
CA SER A 177 2.48 -16.20 10.95
C SER A 177 3.71 -17.12 10.95
N LYS A 178 3.49 -18.43 10.86
CA LYS A 178 4.55 -19.45 10.80
C LYS A 178 5.07 -19.66 9.38
N LEU A 179 4.16 -19.72 8.41
CA LEU A 179 4.48 -20.08 7.02
C LEU A 179 5.28 -19.00 6.29
N LEU A 180 5.01 -17.72 6.56
CA LEU A 180 5.60 -16.58 5.84
C LEU A 180 6.76 -15.91 6.55
N ARG A 181 7.09 -16.31 7.78
CA ARG A 181 8.20 -15.67 8.52
C ARG A 181 9.50 -15.75 7.73
N GLY A 182 10.14 -14.59 7.53
CA GLY A 182 11.35 -14.46 6.73
C GLY A 182 11.12 -14.39 5.21
N SER A 183 9.87 -14.39 4.74
CA SER A 183 9.58 -14.23 3.31
C SER A 183 10.06 -12.87 2.79
N HIS A 184 10.81 -12.88 1.71
CA HIS A 184 11.14 -11.66 0.96
C HIS A 184 9.89 -11.09 0.33
N THR A 185 9.66 -9.81 0.56
CA THR A 185 8.47 -9.09 0.12
C THR A 185 8.89 -7.90 -0.73
N LEU A 186 8.29 -7.80 -1.91
CA LEU A 186 8.43 -6.64 -2.80
C LEU A 186 7.57 -5.51 -2.22
N ILE A 187 8.21 -4.55 -1.62
CA ILE A 187 7.59 -3.37 -1.01
C ILE A 187 7.68 -2.23 -2.01
N THR A 188 6.55 -1.67 -2.41
CA THR A 188 6.57 -0.49 -3.25
C THR A 188 6.62 0.78 -2.42
N ALA A 189 7.26 1.82 -2.92
CA ALA A 189 7.41 3.11 -2.26
C ALA A 189 7.18 4.25 -3.25
N TRP A 190 6.55 5.32 -2.76
CA TRP A 190 6.26 6.52 -3.55
C TRP A 190 6.93 7.78 -3.00
N ALA A 191 7.23 7.83 -1.71
CA ALA A 191 7.66 9.05 -1.04
C ALA A 191 8.80 9.76 -1.79
N LYS A 192 8.79 11.09 -1.74
CA LYS A 192 9.68 11.97 -2.51
C LYS A 192 9.53 11.86 -4.04
N GLY A 193 8.38 11.35 -4.53
CA GLY A 193 8.14 11.18 -5.97
C GLY A 193 8.86 9.99 -6.61
N GLU A 194 9.56 9.18 -5.82
CA GLU A 194 10.22 7.98 -6.28
C GLU A 194 9.22 6.81 -6.35
N ARG A 195 9.18 6.12 -7.48
CA ARG A 195 8.40 4.89 -7.66
C ARG A 195 9.38 3.74 -7.69
N LYS A 196 9.65 3.17 -6.52
CA LYS A 196 10.69 2.18 -6.31
C LYS A 196 10.14 0.90 -5.68
N VAL A 197 10.85 -0.18 -5.90
CA VAL A 197 10.66 -1.45 -5.19
C VAL A 197 11.76 -1.59 -4.15
N ARG A 198 11.36 -1.93 -2.94
CA ARG A 198 12.24 -2.31 -1.83
C ARG A 198 12.00 -3.78 -1.50
N ILE A 199 12.95 -4.42 -0.86
CA ILE A 199 12.78 -5.79 -0.38
C ILE A 199 12.90 -5.78 1.13
N HIS A 200 11.82 -6.21 1.78
CA HIS A 200 11.78 -6.41 3.23
C HIS A 200 11.46 -7.87 3.50
N ALA A 201 11.72 -8.33 4.72
CA ALA A 201 11.33 -9.66 5.16
C ALA A 201 10.10 -9.58 6.07
N ILE A 202 9.19 -10.53 5.98
CA ILE A 202 8.06 -10.64 6.90
C ILE A 202 8.58 -11.05 8.28
N PHE A 203 8.34 -10.22 9.28
CA PHE A 203 8.61 -10.52 10.67
C PHE A 203 7.48 -11.33 11.29
N SER A 204 6.24 -10.87 11.13
CA SER A 204 5.06 -11.55 11.67
C SER A 204 3.80 -11.23 10.88
N VAL A 205 2.83 -12.14 10.94
CA VAL A 205 1.43 -11.91 10.58
C VAL A 205 0.60 -12.19 11.83
N TYR A 206 -0.04 -11.17 12.38
CA TYR A 206 -0.80 -11.29 13.63
C TYR A 206 -1.96 -10.29 13.67
N ALA A 207 -3.10 -10.71 14.20
CA ALA A 207 -4.29 -9.86 14.37
C ALA A 207 -4.67 -9.05 13.12
N GLY A 208 -4.65 -9.69 11.94
CA GLY A 208 -5.03 -9.05 10.67
C GLY A 208 -3.96 -8.13 10.07
N LEU A 209 -2.77 -8.07 10.66
CA LEU A 209 -1.68 -7.20 10.24
C LEU A 209 -0.44 -8.00 9.85
N VAL A 210 0.33 -7.48 8.88
CA VAL A 210 1.68 -7.93 8.56
C VAL A 210 2.69 -6.88 8.99
N THR A 211 3.79 -7.33 9.60
CA THR A 211 4.92 -6.47 10.01
C THR A 211 6.18 -6.94 9.31
N PHE A 212 7.00 -6.01 8.89
CA PHE A 212 8.23 -6.26 8.14
C PHE A 212 9.48 -5.88 8.93
N VAL A 213 10.62 -6.42 8.50
CA VAL A 213 11.96 -6.09 8.97
C VAL A 213 12.90 -6.02 7.77
N ASP A 214 14.13 -5.58 7.99
CA ASP A 214 15.19 -5.66 6.98
C ASP A 214 15.40 -7.12 6.54
N ALA A 215 15.54 -7.32 5.23
CA ALA A 215 15.91 -8.61 4.66
C ALA A 215 17.43 -8.80 4.73
N ALA A 216 17.98 -9.01 5.92
CA ALA A 216 19.41 -9.07 6.20
C ALA A 216 20.23 -10.07 5.36
N THR A 217 19.56 -10.99 4.67
CA THR A 217 20.18 -11.96 3.75
C THR A 217 20.38 -11.43 2.33
N LEU A 218 19.95 -10.19 2.07
CA LEU A 218 20.06 -9.52 0.77
C LEU A 218 20.99 -8.30 0.86
N PRO A 219 21.55 -7.83 -0.27
CA PRO A 219 22.31 -6.60 -0.29
C PRO A 219 21.52 -5.42 0.30
N ALA A 220 22.17 -4.62 1.17
CA ALA A 220 21.54 -3.49 1.85
C ALA A 220 20.85 -2.47 0.90
N LYS A 221 21.28 -2.38 -0.34
CA LYS A 221 20.65 -1.50 -1.35
C LYS A 221 19.19 -1.85 -1.67
N PHE A 222 18.74 -3.07 -1.39
CA PHE A 222 17.33 -3.44 -1.57
C PHE A 222 16.44 -2.90 -0.46
N PHE A 223 16.99 -2.62 0.71
CA PHE A 223 16.24 -2.10 1.84
C PHE A 223 16.27 -0.56 1.87
N ALA A 224 15.15 0.04 2.21
CA ALA A 224 15.09 1.39 2.73
C ALA A 224 13.83 1.49 3.60
N PRO A 225 13.89 2.24 4.71
CA PRO A 225 12.71 2.45 5.54
C PRO A 225 11.63 3.17 4.76
N LEU A 226 10.38 2.82 5.05
CA LEU A 226 9.21 3.54 4.56
C LEU A 226 9.04 4.84 5.34
N ILE A 227 8.60 5.88 4.66
CA ILE A 227 8.41 7.21 5.23
C ILE A 227 6.99 7.72 5.00
N VAL A 228 6.65 8.85 5.59
CA VAL A 228 5.37 9.53 5.35
C VAL A 228 5.20 9.78 3.84
N GLY A 229 4.06 9.35 3.31
CA GLY A 229 3.75 9.39 1.87
C GLY A 229 3.85 8.04 1.17
N ASP A 230 4.42 7.01 1.83
CA ASP A 230 4.38 5.63 1.33
C ASP A 230 3.10 4.88 1.73
N SER A 231 2.22 5.50 2.51
CA SER A 231 0.93 4.93 2.90
C SER A 231 0.09 4.50 1.70
N GLY A 232 -0.50 3.32 1.78
CA GLY A 232 -1.36 2.76 0.73
C GLY A 232 -0.60 2.05 -0.39
N ASN A 233 0.73 2.18 -0.48
CA ASN A 233 1.50 1.42 -1.46
C ASN A 233 1.42 -0.08 -1.17
N PRO A 234 1.28 -0.93 -2.21
CA PRO A 234 1.11 -2.37 -2.05
C PRO A 234 2.41 -3.10 -1.70
N SER A 235 2.23 -4.21 -0.99
CA SER A 235 3.25 -5.21 -0.71
C SER A 235 2.92 -6.51 -1.44
N PHE A 236 3.92 -7.09 -2.11
CA PHE A 236 3.74 -8.32 -2.88
C PHE A 236 4.75 -9.40 -2.49
N LEU A 237 4.31 -10.66 -2.51
CA LEU A 237 5.20 -11.81 -2.59
C LEU A 237 5.44 -12.15 -4.06
N TRP A 238 6.64 -12.67 -4.39
CA TRP A 238 6.91 -13.23 -5.70
C TRP A 238 6.71 -14.74 -5.65
N LEU A 239 5.60 -15.21 -6.20
CA LEU A 239 5.22 -16.62 -6.13
C LEU A 239 4.60 -17.06 -7.44
N ASN A 240 5.03 -18.24 -7.95
CA ASN A 240 4.57 -18.81 -9.22
C ASN A 240 4.74 -17.83 -10.41
N LYS A 241 5.87 -17.08 -10.43
CA LYS A 241 6.24 -16.09 -11.45
C LYS A 241 5.28 -14.89 -11.55
N GLU A 242 4.59 -14.57 -10.46
CA GLU A 242 3.75 -13.37 -10.43
C GLU A 242 3.79 -12.65 -9.07
N PRO A 243 3.50 -11.34 -9.05
CA PRO A 243 3.29 -10.60 -7.82
C PRO A 243 1.94 -10.99 -7.21
N VAL A 244 1.98 -11.47 -5.96
CA VAL A 244 0.81 -11.83 -5.15
C VAL A 244 0.62 -10.76 -4.09
N LEU A 245 -0.51 -10.07 -4.12
CA LEU A 245 -0.80 -8.98 -3.20
C LEU A 245 -1.06 -9.49 -1.80
N ILE A 246 -0.37 -8.96 -0.79
CA ILE A 246 -0.57 -9.36 0.60
C ILE A 246 -1.09 -8.25 1.52
N GLY A 247 -0.91 -7.00 1.14
CA GLY A 247 -1.32 -5.87 1.95
C GLY A 247 -0.92 -4.52 1.37
N THR A 248 -1.22 -3.47 2.11
CA THR A 248 -0.80 -2.08 1.85
C THR A 248 -0.12 -1.50 3.09
N HIS A 249 0.64 -0.41 2.93
CA HIS A 249 1.33 0.19 4.08
C HIS A 249 0.42 1.13 4.86
N THR A 250 0.50 1.03 6.19
CA THR A 250 -0.12 1.95 7.14
C THR A 250 0.92 2.72 7.94
N TYR A 251 2.01 2.05 8.34
CA TYR A 251 3.06 2.61 9.20
C TYR A 251 4.41 2.59 8.49
N GLY A 252 5.23 3.61 8.77
CA GLY A 252 6.60 3.75 8.26
C GLY A 252 7.63 2.81 8.90
N GLY A 253 8.90 3.17 8.79
CA GLY A 253 10.03 2.35 9.25
C GLY A 253 10.20 1.09 8.41
N SER A 254 10.36 -0.08 9.02
CA SER A 254 10.40 -1.35 8.28
C SER A 254 9.08 -1.72 7.61
N GLY A 255 8.00 -1.04 7.99
CA GLY A 255 6.66 -1.19 7.41
C GLY A 255 5.75 -2.11 8.21
N ARG A 256 4.46 -1.73 8.22
CA ARG A 256 3.36 -2.51 8.77
C ARG A 256 2.06 -2.10 8.09
N GLY A 257 1.16 -3.03 7.90
CA GLY A 257 -0.17 -2.75 7.35
C GLY A 257 -1.10 -3.95 7.45
N PRO A 258 -2.32 -3.85 6.87
CA PRO A 258 -3.26 -4.96 6.85
C PRO A 258 -2.69 -6.14 6.06
N PHE A 259 -2.96 -7.34 6.54
CA PHE A 259 -2.71 -8.58 5.81
C PHE A 259 -4.04 -9.09 5.24
N PHE A 260 -4.18 -9.05 3.94
CA PHE A 260 -5.49 -9.26 3.28
C PHE A 260 -5.98 -10.72 3.31
N SER A 261 -5.08 -11.68 3.52
CA SER A 261 -5.40 -13.12 3.45
C SER A 261 -5.66 -13.77 4.80
N THR A 262 -5.95 -12.99 5.88
CA THR A 262 -6.65 -13.59 7.02
C THR A 262 -8.08 -13.93 6.63
N PRO A 263 -8.72 -14.98 7.18
CA PRO A 263 -10.12 -15.29 6.90
C PRO A 263 -11.05 -14.10 7.09
N GLU A 264 -10.84 -13.33 8.15
CA GLU A 264 -11.61 -12.13 8.45
C GLU A 264 -11.48 -11.04 7.38
N ASN A 265 -10.24 -10.61 7.08
CA ASN A 265 -10.01 -9.54 6.10
C ASN A 265 -10.46 -9.95 4.70
N PHE A 266 -10.16 -11.19 4.28
CA PHE A 266 -10.54 -11.73 2.98
C PHE A 266 -12.06 -11.75 2.81
N SER A 267 -12.80 -12.21 3.83
CA SER A 267 -14.27 -12.23 3.84
C SER A 267 -14.85 -10.82 3.80
N LYS A 268 -14.33 -9.89 4.63
CA LYS A 268 -14.81 -8.49 4.67
C LYS A 268 -14.57 -7.77 3.34
N ILE A 269 -13.43 -8.00 2.69
CA ILE A 269 -13.13 -7.41 1.37
C ILE A 269 -14.12 -7.95 0.34
N ASN A 270 -14.35 -9.26 0.27
CA ASN A 270 -15.33 -9.85 -0.66
C ASN A 270 -16.76 -9.33 -0.41
N ALA A 271 -17.17 -9.20 0.85
CA ALA A 271 -18.48 -8.66 1.18
C ALA A 271 -18.63 -7.19 0.73
N ALA A 272 -17.58 -6.38 0.90
CA ALA A 272 -17.57 -5.00 0.42
C ALA A 272 -17.58 -4.92 -1.11
N MET A 273 -16.82 -5.76 -1.80
CA MET A 273 -16.83 -5.85 -3.26
C MET A 273 -18.23 -6.17 -3.78
N LEU A 274 -18.89 -7.18 -3.21
CA LEU A 274 -20.25 -7.59 -3.57
C LEU A 274 -21.27 -6.47 -3.30
N LYS A 275 -21.18 -5.80 -2.14
CA LYS A 275 -22.03 -4.65 -1.79
C LYS A 275 -21.90 -3.53 -2.80
N LEU A 276 -20.66 -3.18 -3.16
CA LEU A 276 -20.37 -2.13 -4.14
C LEU A 276 -20.82 -2.52 -5.54
N SER A 277 -20.61 -3.77 -5.97
CA SER A 277 -21.09 -4.28 -7.27
C SER A 277 -22.59 -4.13 -7.40
N LYS A 278 -23.37 -4.58 -6.41
CA LYS A 278 -24.83 -4.47 -6.39
C LYS A 278 -25.32 -3.03 -6.44
N ALA A 279 -24.67 -2.13 -5.68
CA ALA A 279 -25.05 -0.72 -5.63
C ALA A 279 -24.75 0.03 -6.96
N HIS A 280 -23.87 -0.49 -7.81
CA HIS A 280 -23.44 0.15 -9.06
C HIS A 280 -23.72 -0.69 -10.31
N ASP A 281 -24.63 -1.65 -10.21
CA ASP A 281 -25.02 -2.55 -11.32
C ASP A 281 -23.81 -3.13 -12.06
N ALA A 282 -22.84 -3.58 -11.28
CA ALA A 282 -21.58 -4.13 -11.77
C ALA A 282 -21.57 -5.66 -11.58
N LYS A 283 -20.72 -6.33 -12.36
CA LYS A 283 -20.49 -7.77 -12.23
C LYS A 283 -20.01 -8.12 -10.82
N ASP A 284 -20.51 -9.21 -10.27
CA ASP A 284 -20.11 -9.76 -8.98
C ASP A 284 -18.71 -10.39 -9.07
N TYR A 285 -17.70 -9.56 -8.84
CA TYR A 285 -16.32 -10.00 -8.72
C TYR A 285 -16.02 -10.44 -7.30
N GLN A 286 -15.12 -11.41 -7.17
CA GLN A 286 -14.56 -11.86 -5.90
C GLN A 286 -13.02 -11.85 -5.95
N LEU A 287 -12.38 -11.77 -4.79
CA LEU A 287 -10.94 -11.95 -4.67
C LEU A 287 -10.52 -13.30 -5.25
N GLN A 288 -9.48 -13.28 -6.05
CA GLN A 288 -8.89 -14.50 -6.60
C GLN A 288 -7.67 -14.89 -5.77
N ALA A 289 -7.63 -16.16 -5.36
CA ALA A 289 -6.49 -16.70 -4.64
C ALA A 289 -5.53 -17.46 -5.57
N ILE A 290 -4.22 -17.38 -5.27
CA ILE A 290 -3.20 -18.19 -5.96
C ILE A 290 -3.16 -19.59 -5.36
N PRO A 291 -2.99 -20.67 -6.15
CA PRO A 291 -2.76 -21.99 -5.60
C PRO A 291 -1.38 -22.06 -4.92
N LEU A 292 -1.31 -22.68 -3.73
CA LEU A 292 -0.07 -22.85 -2.94
C LEU A 292 0.65 -24.19 -3.24
N LYS A 293 0.28 -24.90 -4.30
CA LYS A 293 0.88 -26.19 -4.68
C LYS A 293 2.36 -26.10 -5.03
#